data_e466aacc202b07fb5cf05831771afbe2
#
_entry.id   e466aacc202b07fb5cf05831771afbe2
#
_cell.length_a   1.000
_cell.length_b   1.000
_cell.length_c   1.000
_cell.angle_alpha   90.00
_cell.angle_beta   90.00
_cell.angle_gamma   90.00
#
_symmetry.space_group_name_H-M   'P 1'
#
loop_
_entity.id
_entity.type
_entity.pdbx_description
1 polymer ?
#
loop_
_entity_poly.entity_id
_entity_poly.type
_entity_poly.pdbx_seq_one_letter_code
_entity_poly.pdbx_strand_id
1 'polypeptide(L)'
;MIAELTDESCFKEIRHALGPLREFNDLKRLYAYNLGGNSFATWIFSRACEPITSGQPLRADRWCAAMVAAARLGAITPHVLKDVGLDEAERVDVYQKSIMVHQDFPAGLLNSLTNACQELDADSIEMVPTSALWVERLVAAPRAGATCPGKPRIALEPPEMHSDHCAMVAVYGYLLADIFGADREDAWLIGLCHHFHNAYLPDSGFTGEMMLGAHLARTIDILRTRVIRELPECYRTRVTRLFEEIGGVTTPLAKTFHAADTIVRIVQMEHYERTAQFKVRHALVDLNLVHEGAAQAFQYALLKSTGLFVGLIE
;
A
#
# COMPACT_ATOMS: atom_id res chain seq x y z
N MET A 1 -8.08 12.86 -29.23
CA MET A 1 -9.29 12.84 -28.38
C MET A 1 -9.16 11.58 -27.52
N ILE A 2 -8.58 11.70 -26.34
CA ILE A 2 -8.50 10.61 -25.36
C ILE A 2 -9.94 10.51 -24.84
N ALA A 3 -10.61 9.37 -25.07
CA ALA A 3 -11.92 9.13 -24.48
C ALA A 3 -11.75 9.25 -22.96
N GLU A 4 -12.55 10.10 -22.32
CA GLU A 4 -12.64 10.09 -20.84
C GLU A 4 -13.04 8.66 -20.45
N LEU A 5 -12.09 7.96 -19.83
CA LEU A 5 -12.34 6.64 -19.27
C LEU A 5 -13.43 6.80 -18.19
N THR A 6 -14.56 6.16 -18.38
CA THR A 6 -15.59 6.12 -17.34
C THR A 6 -15.07 5.28 -16.18
N ASP A 7 -15.47 5.59 -14.94
CA ASP A 7 -15.07 4.79 -13.77
C ASP A 7 -15.40 3.30 -13.97
N GLU A 8 -16.47 2.97 -14.70
CA GLU A 8 -16.85 1.59 -15.01
C GLU A 8 -15.82 0.87 -15.87
N SER A 9 -15.19 1.52 -16.86
CA SER A 9 -14.12 0.91 -17.67
C SER A 9 -12.87 0.66 -16.82
N CYS A 10 -12.50 1.63 -15.95
CA CYS A 10 -11.40 1.48 -15.02
C CYS A 10 -11.63 0.31 -14.05
N PHE A 11 -12.85 0.15 -13.52
CA PHE A 11 -13.18 -0.94 -12.60
C PHE A 11 -13.12 -2.33 -13.26
N LYS A 12 -13.43 -2.43 -14.56
CA LYS A 12 -13.24 -3.68 -15.33
C LYS A 12 -11.76 -4.05 -15.42
N GLU A 13 -10.89 -3.10 -15.70
CA GLU A 13 -9.43 -3.34 -15.72
C GLU A 13 -8.91 -3.76 -14.35
N ILE A 14 -9.33 -3.08 -13.28
CA ILE A 14 -8.98 -3.47 -11.91
C ILE A 14 -9.41 -4.91 -11.62
N ARG A 15 -10.59 -5.33 -12.06
CA ARG A 15 -11.07 -6.69 -11.87
C ARG A 15 -10.12 -7.74 -12.44
N HIS A 16 -9.50 -7.48 -13.58
CA HIS A 16 -8.49 -8.38 -14.16
C HIS A 16 -7.22 -8.44 -13.32
N ALA A 17 -6.83 -7.32 -12.70
CA ALA A 17 -5.64 -7.24 -11.85
C ALA A 17 -5.84 -7.85 -10.44
N LEU A 18 -7.07 -8.19 -10.01
CA LEU A 18 -7.32 -8.65 -8.64
C LEU A 18 -6.60 -9.95 -8.27
N GLY A 19 -6.35 -10.84 -9.23
CA GLY A 19 -5.60 -12.08 -9.00
C GLY A 19 -4.21 -11.78 -8.42
N PRO A 20 -3.34 -11.10 -9.19
CA PRO A 20 -2.02 -10.67 -8.72
C PRO A 20 -2.06 -9.79 -7.46
N LEU A 21 -3.01 -8.86 -7.36
CA LEU A 21 -3.13 -8.00 -6.17
C LEU A 21 -3.37 -8.81 -4.88
N ARG A 22 -4.14 -9.90 -4.96
CA ARG A 22 -4.31 -10.82 -3.82
C ARG A 22 -3.01 -11.53 -3.45
N GLU A 23 -2.21 -11.94 -4.43
CA GLU A 23 -0.91 -12.57 -4.16
C GLU A 23 0.04 -11.60 -3.44
N PHE A 24 0.08 -10.33 -3.86
CA PHE A 24 0.93 -9.33 -3.21
C PHE A 24 0.59 -9.10 -1.73
N ASN A 25 -0.64 -9.36 -1.31
CA ASN A 25 -1.03 -9.24 0.10
C ASN A 25 -0.22 -10.17 1.02
N ASP A 26 0.36 -11.25 0.50
CA ASP A 26 1.20 -12.17 1.26
C ASP A 26 2.56 -11.54 1.66
N LEU A 27 2.99 -10.46 0.98
CA LEU A 27 4.21 -9.72 1.32
C LEU A 27 4.22 -9.20 2.77
N LYS A 28 3.06 -9.02 3.38
CA LYS A 28 2.90 -8.67 4.80
C LYS A 28 3.24 -9.82 5.75
N ARG A 29 3.42 -11.03 5.24
CA ARG A 29 3.63 -12.27 6.01
C ARG A 29 4.89 -13.02 5.60
N LEU A 30 5.64 -12.47 4.66
CA LEU A 30 6.93 -13.02 4.24
C LEU A 30 8.03 -12.47 5.15
N TYR A 31 8.57 -13.34 5.98
CA TYR A 31 9.65 -13.03 6.92
C TYR A 31 10.90 -13.81 6.50
N ALA A 32 12.07 -13.18 6.63
CA ALA A 32 13.35 -13.84 6.44
C ALA A 32 14.40 -13.28 7.40
N TYR A 33 15.45 -14.03 7.64
CA TYR A 33 16.53 -13.65 8.56
C TYR A 33 17.19 -12.31 8.22
N ASN A 34 17.28 -11.98 6.94
CA ASN A 34 17.88 -10.76 6.42
C ASN A 34 16.94 -9.53 6.41
N LEU A 35 15.69 -9.68 6.88
CA LEU A 35 14.72 -8.60 6.97
C LEU A 35 14.62 -7.99 8.38
N GLY A 36 15.55 -8.33 9.27
CA GLY A 36 15.59 -7.79 10.64
C GLY A 36 14.37 -8.13 11.50
N GLY A 37 13.70 -9.26 11.22
CA GLY A 37 12.47 -9.66 11.92
C GLY A 37 11.19 -8.97 11.40
N ASN A 38 11.29 -8.14 10.37
CA ASN A 38 10.16 -7.48 9.74
C ASN A 38 9.56 -8.34 8.61
N SER A 39 8.31 -8.07 8.25
CA SER A 39 7.74 -8.55 6.99
C SER A 39 8.46 -7.93 5.79
N PHE A 40 8.35 -8.55 4.62
CA PHE A 40 8.90 -7.99 3.38
C PHE A 40 8.27 -6.62 3.06
N ALA A 41 6.96 -6.45 3.27
CA ALA A 41 6.28 -5.17 3.06
C ALA A 41 6.81 -4.07 3.99
N THR A 42 6.97 -4.35 5.29
CA THR A 42 7.58 -3.40 6.24
C THR A 42 9.04 -3.08 5.90
N TRP A 43 9.79 -4.07 5.47
CA TRP A 43 11.17 -3.85 5.03
C TRP A 43 11.25 -2.92 3.81
N ILE A 44 10.41 -3.14 2.78
CA ILE A 44 10.30 -2.23 1.62
C ILE A 44 9.85 -0.84 2.06
N PHE A 45 8.85 -0.73 2.95
CA PHE A 45 8.41 0.56 3.48
C PHE A 45 9.57 1.38 4.04
N SER A 46 10.38 0.76 4.91
CA SER A 46 11.52 1.41 5.53
C SER A 46 12.53 1.92 4.49
N ARG A 47 12.83 1.09 3.48
CA ARG A 47 13.76 1.43 2.39
C ARG A 47 13.21 2.51 1.46
N ALA A 48 11.95 2.42 1.10
CA ALA A 48 11.29 3.40 0.24
C ALA A 48 11.11 4.77 0.91
N CYS A 49 11.13 4.84 2.25
CA CYS A 49 11.08 6.08 2.99
C CYS A 49 12.44 6.79 3.13
N GLU A 50 13.56 6.12 2.88
CA GLU A 50 14.90 6.75 2.95
C GLU A 50 15.05 7.96 2.01
N PRO A 51 14.69 7.87 0.71
CA PRO A 51 14.72 9.03 -0.18
C PRO A 51 13.85 10.18 0.33
N ILE A 52 12.68 9.87 0.90
CA ILE A 52 11.74 10.88 1.41
C ILE A 52 12.38 11.65 2.57
N THR A 53 13.17 10.98 3.41
CA THR A 53 13.83 11.60 4.57
C THR A 53 15.14 12.30 4.21
N SER A 54 15.83 11.86 3.16
CA SER A 54 17.14 12.40 2.74
C SER A 54 17.08 13.40 1.58
N GLY A 55 15.91 13.55 0.94
CA GLY A 55 15.76 14.44 -0.22
C GLY A 55 16.29 13.85 -1.53
N GLN A 56 16.52 12.54 -1.58
CA GLN A 56 16.96 11.83 -2.78
C GLN A 56 15.78 11.47 -3.70
N PRO A 57 16.00 11.11 -4.98
CA PRO A 57 14.96 10.66 -5.89
C PRO A 57 14.23 9.42 -5.37
N LEU A 58 12.90 9.37 -5.53
CA LEU A 58 12.04 8.37 -4.90
C LEU A 58 12.27 6.94 -5.41
N ARG A 59 12.51 6.75 -6.71
CA ARG A 59 12.72 5.45 -7.37
C ARG A 59 11.58 4.46 -7.06
N ALA A 60 10.34 4.90 -7.20
CA ALA A 60 9.13 4.09 -6.96
C ALA A 60 9.09 2.83 -7.83
N ASP A 61 9.54 2.93 -9.09
CA ASP A 61 9.67 1.84 -10.05
C ASP A 61 10.49 0.67 -9.51
N ARG A 62 11.64 0.97 -8.90
CA ARG A 62 12.55 -0.02 -8.32
C ARG A 62 11.92 -0.79 -7.15
N TRP A 63 11.32 -0.07 -6.20
CA TRP A 63 10.70 -0.71 -5.04
C TRP A 63 9.44 -1.47 -5.41
N CYS A 64 8.65 -0.94 -6.37
CA CYS A 64 7.51 -1.66 -6.92
C CYS A 64 7.95 -2.95 -7.62
N ALA A 65 9.01 -2.90 -8.43
CA ALA A 65 9.59 -4.09 -9.09
C ALA A 65 10.00 -5.16 -8.06
N ALA A 66 10.66 -4.74 -6.96
CA ALA A 66 11.04 -5.66 -5.88
C ALA A 66 9.82 -6.33 -5.25
N MET A 67 8.74 -5.59 -4.97
CA MET A 67 7.52 -6.13 -4.40
C MET A 67 6.79 -7.08 -5.35
N VAL A 68 6.69 -6.74 -6.64
CA VAL A 68 6.06 -7.59 -7.64
C VAL A 68 6.84 -8.90 -7.83
N ALA A 69 8.17 -8.84 -7.88
CA ALA A 69 9.00 -10.04 -7.97
C ALA A 69 8.86 -10.92 -6.71
N ALA A 70 8.85 -10.31 -5.52
CA ALA A 70 8.76 -11.02 -4.25
C ALA A 70 7.44 -11.80 -4.09
N ALA A 71 6.37 -11.43 -4.76
CA ALA A 71 5.12 -12.20 -4.75
C ALA A 71 5.32 -13.66 -5.20
N ARG A 72 6.31 -13.91 -6.05
CA ARG A 72 6.68 -15.27 -6.53
C ARG A 72 7.95 -15.81 -5.87
N LEU A 73 8.90 -14.94 -5.55
CA LEU A 73 10.17 -15.33 -4.93
C LEU A 73 10.06 -15.44 -3.39
N GLY A 74 8.97 -14.95 -2.82
CA GLY A 74 8.90 -14.81 -1.38
C GLY A 74 9.91 -13.76 -0.89
N ALA A 75 10.51 -14.00 0.26
CA ALA A 75 11.51 -13.09 0.83
C ALA A 75 12.95 -13.34 0.30
N ILE A 76 13.10 -13.97 -0.86
CA ILE A 76 14.40 -14.14 -1.53
C ILE A 76 14.78 -12.79 -2.14
N THR A 77 15.64 -12.05 -1.44
CA THR A 77 16.13 -10.74 -1.88
C THR A 77 17.33 -10.90 -2.84
N PRO A 78 17.69 -9.86 -3.61
CA PRO A 78 18.93 -9.90 -4.40
C PRO A 78 20.18 -10.21 -3.57
N HIS A 79 20.20 -9.78 -2.30
CA HIS A 79 21.28 -10.09 -1.35
C HIS A 79 21.36 -11.62 -1.08
N VAL A 80 20.23 -12.28 -0.81
CA VAL A 80 20.19 -13.73 -0.63
C VAL A 80 20.71 -14.46 -1.87
N LEU A 81 20.32 -14.02 -3.07
CA LEU A 81 20.80 -14.59 -4.33
C LEU A 81 22.32 -14.40 -4.51
N LYS A 82 22.86 -13.25 -4.09
CA LYS A 82 24.31 -13.00 -4.05
C LYS A 82 25.02 -13.94 -3.08
N ASP A 83 24.49 -14.12 -1.88
CA ASP A 83 25.08 -14.99 -0.85
C ASP A 83 25.17 -16.45 -1.29
N VAL A 84 24.25 -16.92 -2.12
CA VAL A 84 24.28 -18.27 -2.69
C VAL A 84 25.11 -18.37 -3.98
N GLY A 85 25.77 -17.28 -4.40
CA GLY A 85 26.76 -17.27 -5.46
C GLY A 85 26.25 -16.89 -6.85
N LEU A 86 25.02 -16.39 -7.00
CA LEU A 86 24.52 -15.89 -8.28
C LEU A 86 25.22 -14.57 -8.64
N ASP A 87 25.67 -14.45 -9.88
CA ASP A 87 26.18 -13.19 -10.40
C ASP A 87 25.05 -12.16 -10.64
N GLU A 88 25.43 -10.93 -11.01
CA GLU A 88 24.47 -9.84 -11.22
C GLU A 88 23.44 -10.15 -12.32
N ALA A 89 23.90 -10.71 -13.44
CA ALA A 89 23.04 -11.03 -14.56
C ALA A 89 22.04 -12.14 -14.22
N GLU A 90 22.50 -13.15 -13.47
CA GLU A 90 21.65 -14.24 -12.97
C GLU A 90 20.59 -13.72 -11.99
N ARG A 91 20.95 -12.80 -11.07
CA ARG A 91 20.01 -12.19 -10.13
C ARG A 91 18.94 -11.37 -10.86
N VAL A 92 19.36 -10.55 -11.82
CA VAL A 92 18.44 -9.74 -12.65
C VAL A 92 17.50 -10.67 -13.44
N ASP A 93 18.00 -11.73 -14.05
CA ASP A 93 17.18 -12.71 -14.81
C ASP A 93 16.11 -13.35 -13.92
N VAL A 94 16.46 -13.76 -12.70
CA VAL A 94 15.51 -14.34 -11.73
C VAL A 94 14.38 -13.33 -11.41
N TYR A 95 14.72 -12.07 -11.14
CA TYR A 95 13.74 -11.03 -10.83
C TYR A 95 12.85 -10.70 -12.03
N GLN A 96 13.45 -10.55 -13.21
CA GLN A 96 12.69 -10.28 -14.44
C GLN A 96 11.69 -11.39 -14.76
N LYS A 97 12.09 -12.65 -14.65
CA LYS A 97 11.19 -13.80 -14.82
C LYS A 97 10.04 -13.76 -13.82
N SER A 98 10.31 -13.41 -12.57
CA SER A 98 9.30 -13.34 -11.51
C SER A 98 8.28 -12.22 -11.73
N ILE A 99 8.67 -11.11 -12.37
CA ILE A 99 7.74 -10.04 -12.77
C ILE A 99 6.91 -10.46 -13.99
N MET A 100 7.55 -11.05 -14.99
CA MET A 100 6.90 -11.37 -16.27
C MET A 100 5.83 -12.44 -16.18
N VAL A 101 5.72 -13.19 -15.08
CA VAL A 101 4.62 -14.14 -14.86
C VAL A 101 3.27 -13.46 -14.56
N HIS A 102 3.26 -12.18 -14.20
CA HIS A 102 2.05 -11.42 -13.87
C HIS A 102 1.38 -10.83 -15.12
N GLN A 103 1.03 -11.67 -16.09
CA GLN A 103 0.51 -11.27 -17.41
C GLN A 103 -0.86 -10.57 -17.38
N ASP A 104 -1.53 -10.53 -16.24
CA ASP A 104 -2.77 -9.76 -16.05
C ASP A 104 -2.54 -8.24 -16.05
N PHE A 105 -1.29 -7.79 -15.94
CA PHE A 105 -0.93 -6.38 -16.06
C PHE A 105 -0.53 -6.01 -17.49
N PRO A 106 -0.74 -4.74 -17.90
CA PRO A 106 -0.34 -4.26 -19.22
C PRO A 106 1.16 -4.49 -19.48
N ALA A 107 1.50 -4.94 -20.69
CA ALA A 107 2.88 -5.24 -21.07
C ALA A 107 3.83 -4.04 -20.88
N GLY A 108 3.35 -2.80 -21.12
CA GLY A 108 4.13 -1.58 -20.90
C GLY A 108 4.53 -1.37 -19.44
N LEU A 109 3.64 -1.71 -18.49
CA LEU A 109 3.93 -1.67 -17.07
C LEU A 109 4.95 -2.74 -16.68
N LEU A 110 4.74 -3.98 -17.12
CA LEU A 110 5.66 -5.09 -16.85
C LEU A 110 7.07 -4.81 -17.40
N ASN A 111 7.17 -4.26 -18.61
CA ASN A 111 8.46 -3.88 -19.19
C ASN A 111 9.14 -2.78 -18.39
N SER A 112 8.40 -1.79 -17.89
CA SER A 112 8.93 -0.73 -17.01
C SER A 112 9.51 -1.33 -15.72
N LEU A 113 8.78 -2.22 -15.06
CA LEU A 113 9.23 -2.90 -13.84
C LEU A 113 10.42 -3.83 -14.10
N THR A 114 10.42 -4.55 -15.22
CA THR A 114 11.53 -5.44 -15.63
C THR A 114 12.81 -4.64 -15.87
N ASN A 115 12.71 -3.45 -16.46
CA ASN A 115 13.88 -2.56 -16.62
C ASN A 115 14.36 -2.02 -15.28
N ALA A 116 13.45 -1.66 -14.36
CA ALA A 116 13.80 -1.18 -13.03
C ALA A 116 14.55 -2.24 -12.18
N CYS A 117 14.36 -3.53 -12.48
CA CYS A 117 15.11 -4.62 -11.82
C CYS A 117 16.62 -4.55 -12.05
N GLN A 118 17.09 -3.97 -13.14
CA GLN A 118 18.52 -3.80 -13.41
C GLN A 118 19.24 -2.94 -12.36
N GLU A 119 18.46 -2.16 -11.61
CA GLU A 119 18.95 -1.29 -10.55
C GLU A 119 18.74 -1.87 -9.14
N LEU A 120 18.22 -3.11 -9.04
CA LEU A 120 18.12 -3.85 -7.79
C LEU A 120 19.47 -4.49 -7.45
N ASP A 121 20.47 -3.64 -7.14
CA ASP A 121 21.76 -4.13 -6.68
C ASP A 121 21.66 -4.72 -5.26
N ALA A 122 22.36 -5.82 -5.05
CA ALA A 122 22.43 -6.49 -3.75
C ALA A 122 22.96 -5.57 -2.64
N ASP A 123 23.92 -4.73 -2.96
CA ASP A 123 24.57 -3.85 -1.98
C ASP A 123 23.69 -2.64 -1.61
N SER A 124 22.76 -2.24 -2.49
CA SER A 124 21.82 -1.16 -2.22
C SER A 124 20.61 -1.59 -1.37
N ILE A 125 20.54 -2.86 -1.04
CA ILE A 125 19.43 -3.48 -0.29
C ILE A 125 19.83 -3.79 1.16
N GLU A 126 21.08 -3.48 1.56
CA GLU A 126 21.47 -3.61 2.97
C GLU A 126 20.61 -2.76 3.91
N MET A 127 20.30 -3.34 5.08
CA MET A 127 19.57 -2.61 6.13
C MET A 127 20.39 -1.44 6.64
N VAL A 128 20.13 -0.25 6.13
CA VAL A 128 20.52 0.99 6.80
C VAL A 128 19.35 1.40 7.68
N PRO A 129 19.51 1.55 8.99
CA PRO A 129 18.46 2.08 9.84
C PRO A 129 18.03 3.46 9.33
N THR A 130 16.76 3.65 8.99
CA THR A 130 16.25 5.00 8.76
C THR A 130 16.30 5.74 10.09
N SER A 131 16.93 6.90 10.11
CA SER A 131 17.02 7.73 11.30
C SER A 131 15.76 8.55 11.58
N ALA A 132 14.73 8.43 10.74
CA ALA A 132 13.51 9.22 10.88
C ALA A 132 12.53 8.57 11.85
N LEU A 133 12.27 9.27 12.96
CA LEU A 133 11.41 8.78 14.05
C LEU A 133 10.00 8.38 13.59
N TRP A 134 9.43 9.08 12.62
CA TRP A 134 8.10 8.75 12.11
C TRP A 134 8.07 7.41 11.36
N VAL A 135 9.16 7.04 10.68
CA VAL A 135 9.30 5.72 10.01
C VAL A 135 9.35 4.62 11.06
N GLU A 136 10.24 4.75 12.05
CA GLU A 136 10.38 3.78 13.14
C GLU A 136 9.04 3.53 13.85
N ARG A 137 8.29 4.61 14.10
CA ARG A 137 6.98 4.52 14.75
C ARG A 137 5.93 3.81 13.90
N LEU A 138 5.85 4.09 12.60
CA LEU A 138 4.90 3.39 11.72
C LEU A 138 5.27 1.90 11.54
N VAL A 139 6.57 1.58 11.57
CA VAL A 139 7.06 0.19 11.60
C VAL A 139 6.64 -0.54 12.87
N ALA A 140 6.68 0.15 14.02
CA ALA A 140 6.34 -0.44 15.31
C ALA A 140 4.84 -0.33 15.69
N ALA A 141 4.04 0.37 14.90
CA ALA A 141 2.64 0.65 15.23
C ALA A 141 1.68 -0.36 14.55
N PRO A 142 1.07 -1.29 15.31
CA PRO A 142 0.03 -2.16 14.77
C PRO A 142 -1.24 -1.36 14.48
N ARG A 143 -1.98 -1.80 13.48
CA ARG A 143 -3.32 -1.30 13.19
C ARG A 143 -4.34 -1.84 14.20
N ALA A 144 -5.37 -1.07 14.47
CA ALA A 144 -6.37 -1.38 15.48
C ALA A 144 -7.21 -2.64 15.20
N GLY A 145 -7.16 -3.18 13.98
CA GLY A 145 -8.12 -4.17 13.52
C GLY A 145 -9.49 -3.55 13.21
N ALA A 146 -10.53 -4.37 13.15
CA ALA A 146 -11.88 -3.89 12.87
C ALA A 146 -12.61 -3.56 14.17
N THR A 147 -13.16 -2.35 14.27
CA THR A 147 -13.91 -1.87 15.44
C THR A 147 -15.26 -1.29 15.03
N CYS A 148 -16.27 -1.49 15.88
CA CYS A 148 -17.59 -0.88 15.72
C CYS A 148 -18.15 -0.55 17.11
N PRO A 149 -18.81 0.60 17.30
CA PRO A 149 -19.45 0.95 18.57
C PRO A 149 -20.39 -0.15 19.06
N GLY A 150 -20.29 -0.47 20.33
CA GLY A 150 -21.14 -1.50 20.97
C GLY A 150 -20.83 -2.94 20.61
N LYS A 151 -19.77 -3.20 19.84
CA LYS A 151 -19.30 -4.56 19.50
C LYS A 151 -17.86 -4.78 19.95
N PRO A 152 -17.47 -6.03 20.28
CA PRO A 152 -16.08 -6.36 20.57
C PRO A 152 -15.18 -6.01 19.40
N ARG A 153 -13.95 -5.56 19.69
CA ARG A 153 -12.90 -5.38 18.70
C ARG A 153 -12.51 -6.74 18.11
N ILE A 154 -12.39 -6.80 16.79
CA ILE A 154 -11.78 -7.92 16.12
C ILE A 154 -10.28 -7.62 15.99
N ALA A 155 -9.51 -8.18 16.93
CA ALA A 155 -8.06 -8.19 16.82
C ALA A 155 -7.64 -9.18 15.75
N LEU A 156 -6.77 -8.76 14.87
CA LEU A 156 -6.32 -9.55 13.72
C LEU A 156 -4.93 -10.14 14.05
N GLU A 157 -4.76 -11.43 13.82
CA GLU A 157 -3.50 -12.14 14.04
C GLU A 157 -3.03 -12.83 12.74
N PRO A 158 -1.77 -12.62 12.35
CA PRO A 158 -0.82 -11.65 12.89
C PRO A 158 -1.31 -10.21 12.67
N PRO A 159 -0.93 -9.24 13.54
CA PRO A 159 -1.34 -7.85 13.38
C PRO A 159 -0.75 -7.27 12.10
N GLU A 160 -1.53 -6.47 11.38
CA GLU A 160 -1.02 -5.64 10.29
C GLU A 160 -0.37 -4.40 10.88
N MET A 161 0.88 -4.12 10.50
CA MET A 161 1.55 -2.88 10.88
C MET A 161 1.15 -1.74 9.93
N HIS A 162 1.25 -0.48 10.38
CA HIS A 162 1.01 0.66 9.48
C HIS A 162 1.96 0.67 8.29
N SER A 163 3.21 0.29 8.50
CA SER A 163 4.20 0.12 7.44
C SER A 163 3.80 -0.91 6.39
N ASP A 164 3.24 -2.07 6.83
CA ASP A 164 2.73 -3.09 5.91
C ASP A 164 1.62 -2.54 5.03
N HIS A 165 0.66 -1.87 5.65
CA HIS A 165 -0.46 -1.27 4.94
C HIS A 165 0.00 -0.18 3.97
N CYS A 166 0.83 0.75 4.42
CA CYS A 166 1.35 1.83 3.58
C CYS A 166 2.14 1.31 2.37
N ALA A 167 2.99 0.28 2.56
CA ALA A 167 3.70 -0.35 1.45
C ALA A 167 2.73 -0.98 0.45
N MET A 168 1.69 -1.66 0.93
CA MET A 168 0.70 -2.28 0.05
C MET A 168 -0.13 -1.23 -0.70
N VAL A 169 -0.53 -0.14 -0.06
CA VAL A 169 -1.24 0.96 -0.75
C VAL A 169 -0.32 1.61 -1.78
N ALA A 170 0.98 1.76 -1.49
CA ALA A 170 1.94 2.32 -2.43
C ALA A 170 2.11 1.42 -3.67
N VAL A 171 2.30 0.10 -3.51
CA VAL A 171 2.44 -0.80 -4.66
C VAL A 171 1.16 -0.90 -5.48
N TYR A 172 0.00 -0.98 -4.82
CA TYR A 172 -1.27 -1.02 -5.54
C TYR A 172 -1.53 0.32 -6.26
N GLY A 173 -1.24 1.45 -5.61
CA GLY A 173 -1.33 2.76 -6.22
C GLY A 173 -0.45 2.87 -7.47
N TYR A 174 0.80 2.44 -7.41
CA TYR A 174 1.70 2.42 -8.56
C TYR A 174 1.16 1.56 -9.72
N LEU A 175 0.70 0.34 -9.41
CA LEU A 175 0.21 -0.62 -10.42
C LEU A 175 -1.12 -0.19 -11.06
N LEU A 176 -1.96 0.53 -10.33
CA LEU A 176 -3.28 0.98 -10.80
C LEU A 176 -3.25 2.41 -11.39
N ALA A 177 -2.14 3.14 -11.29
CA ALA A 177 -2.05 4.54 -11.67
C ALA A 177 -2.46 4.79 -13.13
N ASP A 178 -1.98 3.98 -14.05
CA ASP A 178 -2.28 4.13 -15.48
C ASP A 178 -3.77 3.95 -15.80
N ILE A 179 -4.47 3.11 -15.04
CA ILE A 179 -5.92 2.83 -15.24
C ILE A 179 -6.73 4.11 -15.08
N PHE A 180 -6.33 4.99 -14.17
CA PHE A 180 -6.99 6.27 -13.93
C PHE A 180 -6.27 7.46 -14.58
N GLY A 181 -5.08 7.24 -15.19
CA GLY A 181 -4.24 8.29 -15.76
C GLY A 181 -3.51 9.14 -14.71
N ALA A 182 -3.18 8.56 -13.56
CA ALA A 182 -2.40 9.19 -12.50
C ALA A 182 -0.89 9.04 -12.72
N ASP A 183 -0.11 9.93 -12.11
CA ASP A 183 1.34 9.75 -12.01
C ASP A 183 1.67 8.61 -11.03
N ARG A 184 2.49 7.66 -11.48
CA ARG A 184 2.83 6.46 -10.70
C ARG A 184 3.66 6.79 -9.45
N GLU A 185 4.60 7.75 -9.55
CA GLU A 185 5.41 8.15 -8.39
C GLU A 185 4.59 8.91 -7.35
N ASP A 186 3.64 9.76 -7.77
CA ASP A 186 2.72 10.44 -6.86
C ASP A 186 1.79 9.43 -6.16
N ALA A 187 1.28 8.44 -6.90
CA ALA A 187 0.46 7.37 -6.33
C ALA A 187 1.25 6.52 -5.32
N TRP A 188 2.52 6.20 -5.63
CA TRP A 188 3.42 5.52 -4.71
C TRP A 188 3.68 6.36 -3.46
N LEU A 189 4.07 7.62 -3.63
CA LEU A 189 4.43 8.52 -2.53
C LEU A 189 3.28 8.72 -1.56
N ILE A 190 2.08 9.00 -2.06
CA ILE A 190 0.92 9.18 -1.17
C ILE A 190 0.54 7.87 -0.47
N GLY A 191 0.72 6.72 -1.13
CA GLY A 191 0.55 5.41 -0.53
C GLY A 191 1.46 5.21 0.69
N LEU A 192 2.72 5.63 0.63
CA LEU A 192 3.63 5.58 1.77
C LEU A 192 3.27 6.56 2.90
N CYS A 193 2.71 7.73 2.55
CA CYS A 193 2.59 8.86 3.47
C CYS A 193 1.21 9.00 4.14
N HIS A 194 0.15 8.37 3.63
CA HIS A 194 -1.23 8.68 4.03
C HIS A 194 -1.53 8.43 5.52
N HIS A 195 -0.75 7.60 6.21
CA HIS A 195 -0.83 7.35 7.64
C HIS A 195 0.19 8.14 8.48
N PHE A 196 0.75 9.25 8.01
CA PHE A 196 1.72 10.05 8.76
C PHE A 196 1.26 10.43 10.17
N HIS A 197 -0.03 10.72 10.35
CA HIS A 197 -0.59 11.04 11.67
C HIS A 197 -0.44 9.88 12.67
N ASN A 198 -0.47 8.63 12.22
CA ASN A 198 -0.35 7.45 13.07
C ASN A 198 1.08 7.24 13.62
N ALA A 199 2.07 7.96 13.11
CA ALA A 199 3.38 8.03 13.78
C ALA A 199 3.30 8.65 15.19
N TYR A 200 2.24 9.43 15.46
CA TYR A 200 2.06 10.13 16.74
C TYR A 200 0.67 9.92 17.37
N LEU A 201 -0.30 9.38 16.63
CA LEU A 201 -1.61 9.01 17.10
C LEU A 201 -1.76 7.49 16.98
N PRO A 202 -1.76 6.74 18.11
CA PRO A 202 -2.04 5.32 18.05
C PRO A 202 -3.36 5.04 17.35
N ASP A 203 -3.43 4.01 16.53
CA ASP A 203 -4.66 3.63 15.85
C ASP A 203 -5.68 3.12 16.88
N SER A 204 -6.68 3.92 17.12
CA SER A 204 -7.78 3.59 18.03
C SER A 204 -8.94 2.86 17.34
N GLY A 205 -8.88 2.76 16.01
CA GLY A 205 -9.96 2.26 15.16
C GLY A 205 -11.17 3.19 15.17
N PHE A 206 -12.18 2.84 14.37
CA PHE A 206 -13.37 3.66 14.18
C PHE A 206 -14.06 4.06 15.50
N THR A 207 -14.11 3.15 16.49
CA THR A 207 -14.71 3.46 17.79
C THR A 207 -13.97 4.57 18.55
N GLY A 208 -12.63 4.54 18.52
CA GLY A 208 -11.83 5.58 19.14
C GLY A 208 -11.90 6.92 18.39
N GLU A 209 -11.94 6.86 17.06
CA GLU A 209 -12.15 8.04 16.23
C GLU A 209 -13.49 8.74 16.51
N MET A 210 -14.55 7.98 16.72
CA MET A 210 -15.85 8.51 17.14
C MET A 210 -15.77 9.24 18.50
N MET A 211 -14.93 8.76 19.43
CA MET A 211 -14.75 9.43 20.73
C MET A 211 -14.02 10.76 20.58
N LEU A 212 -13.12 10.89 19.61
CA LEU A 212 -12.51 12.19 19.26
C LEU A 212 -13.52 13.15 18.60
N GLY A 213 -14.53 12.61 17.89
CA GLY A 213 -15.64 13.36 17.32
C GLY A 213 -15.17 14.57 16.51
N ALA A 214 -15.68 15.76 16.83
CA ALA A 214 -15.31 17.02 16.15
C ALA A 214 -13.82 17.39 16.25
N HIS A 215 -13.06 16.78 17.15
CA HIS A 215 -11.62 17.03 17.30
C HIS A 215 -10.77 16.16 16.37
N LEU A 216 -11.29 15.08 15.78
CA LEU A 216 -10.55 14.10 14.99
C LEU A 216 -9.80 14.75 13.82
N ALA A 217 -10.51 15.46 12.95
CA ALA A 217 -9.94 16.08 11.76
C ALA A 217 -8.78 17.02 12.10
N ARG A 218 -8.97 17.89 13.09
CA ARG A 218 -7.93 18.81 13.57
C ARG A 218 -6.73 18.06 14.15
N THR A 219 -6.95 16.98 14.88
CA THR A 219 -5.88 16.17 15.48
C THR A 219 -5.05 15.50 14.40
N ILE A 220 -5.70 14.87 13.42
CA ILE A 220 -5.03 14.26 12.26
C ILE A 220 -4.19 15.31 11.53
N ASP A 221 -4.76 16.48 11.23
CA ASP A 221 -4.08 17.53 10.48
C ASP A 221 -2.84 18.08 11.20
N ILE A 222 -2.94 18.33 12.51
CA ILE A 222 -1.80 18.75 13.34
C ILE A 222 -0.66 17.71 13.29
N LEU A 223 -0.98 16.42 13.44
CA LEU A 223 0.03 15.38 13.52
C LEU A 223 0.62 15.05 12.15
N ARG A 224 -0.19 15.10 11.09
CA ARG A 224 0.28 15.01 9.70
C ARG A 224 1.25 16.16 9.39
N THR A 225 0.86 17.39 9.71
CA THR A 225 1.70 18.58 9.51
C THR A 225 3.01 18.48 10.29
N ARG A 226 2.99 17.88 11.47
CA ARG A 226 4.21 17.64 12.26
C ARG A 226 5.22 16.79 11.46
N VAL A 227 4.79 15.66 10.89
CA VAL A 227 5.68 14.81 10.08
C VAL A 227 6.12 15.52 8.81
N ILE A 228 5.20 16.20 8.12
CA ILE A 228 5.53 16.93 6.88
C ILE A 228 6.63 17.97 7.12
N ARG A 229 6.65 18.65 8.29
CA ARG A 229 7.70 19.63 8.63
C ARG A 229 9.08 18.99 8.82
N GLU A 230 9.15 17.70 9.13
CA GLU A 230 10.41 16.96 9.26
C GLU A 230 11.02 16.60 7.89
N LEU A 231 10.23 16.68 6.79
CA LEU A 231 10.67 16.33 5.45
C LEU A 231 11.53 17.43 4.82
N PRO A 232 12.48 17.07 3.92
CA PRO A 232 13.13 18.01 3.01
C PRO A 232 12.11 18.80 2.19
N GLU A 233 12.46 20.05 1.81
CA GLU A 233 11.53 20.98 1.16
C GLU A 233 10.89 20.41 -0.11
N CYS A 234 11.66 19.69 -0.93
CA CYS A 234 11.16 19.08 -2.18
C CYS A 234 10.01 18.08 -1.91
N TYR A 235 10.10 17.30 -0.83
CA TYR A 235 9.05 16.37 -0.44
C TYR A 235 7.93 17.05 0.36
N ARG A 236 8.26 18.05 1.16
CA ARG A 236 7.26 18.81 1.93
C ARG A 236 6.19 19.40 1.03
N THR A 237 6.59 20.13 0.01
CA THR A 237 5.68 20.76 -0.97
C THR A 237 4.89 19.70 -1.73
N ARG A 238 5.56 18.65 -2.24
CA ARG A 238 4.91 17.58 -2.99
C ARG A 238 3.87 16.84 -2.14
N VAL A 239 4.24 16.38 -0.95
CA VAL A 239 3.36 15.63 -0.04
C VAL A 239 2.18 16.47 0.41
N THR A 240 2.35 17.76 0.71
CA THR A 240 1.24 18.65 1.06
C THR A 240 0.20 18.71 -0.06
N ARG A 241 0.64 18.93 -1.30
CA ARG A 241 -0.24 18.92 -2.48
C ARG A 241 -0.99 17.57 -2.63
N LEU A 242 -0.29 16.45 -2.46
CA LEU A 242 -0.90 15.12 -2.58
C LEU A 242 -2.00 14.89 -1.54
N PHE A 243 -1.79 15.33 -0.30
CA PHE A 243 -2.83 15.23 0.74
C PHE A 243 -4.06 16.08 0.45
N GLU A 244 -3.88 17.28 -0.12
CA GLU A 244 -5.01 18.11 -0.55
C GLU A 244 -5.80 17.41 -1.67
N GLU A 245 -5.08 16.82 -2.64
CA GLU A 245 -5.69 16.17 -3.80
C GLU A 245 -6.51 14.94 -3.42
N ILE A 246 -6.02 14.07 -2.53
CA ILE A 246 -6.75 12.88 -2.10
C ILE A 246 -7.92 13.14 -1.14
N GLY A 247 -8.14 14.38 -0.75
CA GLY A 247 -9.30 14.77 0.07
C GLY A 247 -10.64 14.59 -0.65
N GLY A 248 -10.63 14.42 -1.98
CA GLY A 248 -11.80 14.16 -2.82
C GLY A 248 -11.66 12.88 -3.63
N VAL A 249 -12.46 12.74 -4.71
CA VAL A 249 -12.44 11.61 -5.65
C VAL A 249 -12.53 12.08 -7.11
N THR A 250 -12.19 13.33 -7.37
CA THR A 250 -12.39 13.93 -8.70
C THR A 250 -11.15 13.81 -9.59
N THR A 251 -9.97 13.75 -9.01
CA THR A 251 -8.71 13.66 -9.77
C THR A 251 -8.30 12.22 -10.04
N PRO A 252 -7.51 11.97 -11.08
CA PRO A 252 -6.91 10.66 -11.36
C PRO A 252 -6.16 10.09 -10.15
N LEU A 253 -5.35 10.89 -9.47
CA LEU A 253 -4.60 10.47 -8.30
C LEU A 253 -5.52 10.10 -7.13
N ALA A 254 -6.53 10.90 -6.83
CA ALA A 254 -7.49 10.61 -5.77
C ALA A 254 -8.22 9.29 -6.01
N LYS A 255 -8.69 9.05 -7.25
CA LYS A 255 -9.32 7.78 -7.63
C LYS A 255 -8.37 6.60 -7.47
N THR A 256 -7.12 6.74 -7.94
CA THR A 256 -6.07 5.71 -7.80
C THR A 256 -5.82 5.38 -6.34
N PHE A 257 -5.61 6.40 -5.51
CA PHE A 257 -5.35 6.22 -4.09
C PHE A 257 -6.51 5.53 -3.37
N HIS A 258 -7.75 6.02 -3.54
CA HIS A 258 -8.91 5.43 -2.89
C HIS A 258 -9.21 4.00 -3.38
N ALA A 259 -8.95 3.69 -4.65
CA ALA A 259 -9.03 2.33 -5.17
C ALA A 259 -7.99 1.43 -4.49
N ALA A 260 -6.73 1.85 -4.45
CA ALA A 260 -5.64 1.10 -3.85
C ALA A 260 -5.89 0.83 -2.36
N ASP A 261 -6.19 1.85 -1.56
CA ASP A 261 -6.48 1.72 -0.13
C ASP A 261 -7.67 0.80 0.15
N THR A 262 -8.76 0.97 -0.62
CA THR A 262 -9.96 0.14 -0.47
C THR A 262 -9.65 -1.32 -0.78
N ILE A 263 -8.95 -1.62 -1.89
CA ILE A 263 -8.62 -2.98 -2.29
C ILE A 263 -7.68 -3.62 -1.25
N VAL A 264 -6.65 -2.91 -0.78
CA VAL A 264 -5.73 -3.40 0.27
C VAL A 264 -6.53 -3.84 1.51
N ARG A 265 -7.46 -3.01 1.96
CA ARG A 265 -8.29 -3.30 3.15
C ARG A 265 -9.18 -4.51 2.96
N ILE A 266 -9.83 -4.65 1.79
CA ILE A 266 -10.71 -5.79 1.52
C ILE A 266 -9.94 -7.08 1.33
N VAL A 267 -8.85 -7.08 0.57
CA VAL A 267 -7.99 -8.26 0.38
C VAL A 267 -7.37 -8.72 1.70
N GLN A 268 -7.05 -7.78 2.60
CA GLN A 268 -6.63 -8.10 3.96
C GLN A 268 -7.77 -8.80 4.75
N MET A 269 -9.02 -8.35 4.61
CA MET A 269 -10.17 -9.02 5.25
C MET A 269 -10.43 -10.40 4.65
N GLU A 270 -10.31 -10.58 3.32
CA GLU A 270 -10.38 -11.90 2.68
C GLU A 270 -9.36 -12.89 3.25
N HIS A 271 -8.14 -12.41 3.55
CA HIS A 271 -7.13 -13.26 4.18
C HIS A 271 -7.56 -13.69 5.58
N TYR A 272 -8.03 -12.77 6.42
CA TYR A 272 -8.47 -13.12 7.79
C TYR A 272 -9.73 -13.99 7.79
N GLU A 273 -10.61 -13.84 6.81
CA GLU A 273 -11.77 -14.74 6.63
C GLU A 273 -11.33 -16.20 6.46
N ARG A 274 -10.23 -16.44 5.74
CA ARG A 274 -9.69 -17.79 5.53
C ARG A 274 -9.01 -18.36 6.76
N THR A 275 -8.42 -17.53 7.60
CA THR A 275 -7.57 -17.97 8.72
C THR A 275 -8.25 -17.90 10.08
N ALA A 276 -9.26 -17.04 10.27
CA ALA A 276 -9.83 -16.72 11.58
C ALA A 276 -11.36 -16.92 11.66
N GLN A 277 -11.99 -17.61 10.70
CA GLN A 277 -13.46 -17.75 10.61
C GLN A 277 -14.22 -16.41 10.63
N PHE A 278 -13.56 -15.34 10.26
CA PHE A 278 -14.11 -14.00 10.11
C PHE A 278 -14.61 -13.85 8.68
N LYS A 279 -15.72 -13.16 8.46
CA LYS A 279 -16.23 -12.95 7.10
C LYS A 279 -16.05 -11.50 6.67
N VAL A 280 -15.64 -11.28 5.42
CA VAL A 280 -15.54 -9.94 4.80
C VAL A 280 -16.86 -9.18 4.97
N ARG A 281 -18.00 -9.88 4.90
CA ARG A 281 -19.31 -9.30 5.16
C ARG A 281 -19.40 -8.63 6.54
N HIS A 282 -18.83 -9.23 7.58
CA HIS A 282 -18.84 -8.62 8.92
C HIS A 282 -18.12 -7.27 8.92
N ALA A 283 -16.98 -7.16 8.20
CA ALA A 283 -16.26 -5.88 8.08
C ALA A 283 -17.09 -4.83 7.32
N LEU A 284 -17.64 -5.21 6.18
CA LEU A 284 -18.34 -4.29 5.28
C LEU A 284 -19.69 -3.83 5.83
N VAL A 285 -20.47 -4.75 6.40
CA VAL A 285 -21.86 -4.47 6.85
C VAL A 285 -21.89 -4.15 8.33
N ASP A 286 -21.40 -5.07 9.16
CA ASP A 286 -21.58 -4.96 10.60
C ASP A 286 -20.62 -3.96 11.25
N LEU A 287 -19.44 -3.76 10.63
CA LEU A 287 -18.39 -2.85 11.10
C LEU A 287 -18.23 -1.60 10.24
N ASN A 288 -19.06 -1.45 9.20
CA ASN A 288 -19.09 -0.30 8.32
C ASN A 288 -17.68 0.11 7.81
N LEU A 289 -16.95 -0.85 7.23
CA LEU A 289 -15.55 -0.67 6.80
C LEU A 289 -15.37 0.46 5.78
N VAL A 290 -16.40 0.72 4.95
CA VAL A 290 -16.47 1.88 4.06
C VAL A 290 -17.18 3.00 4.80
N HIS A 291 -16.42 3.88 5.41
CA HIS A 291 -16.95 4.96 6.24
C HIS A 291 -17.64 6.06 5.44
N GLU A 292 -18.50 6.82 6.09
CA GLU A 292 -19.12 8.03 5.52
C GLU A 292 -18.03 9.05 5.13
N GLY A 293 -18.19 9.67 3.96
CA GLY A 293 -17.26 10.66 3.44
C GLY A 293 -17.35 10.84 1.94
N ALA A 294 -16.53 11.75 1.41
CA ALA A 294 -16.54 12.12 -0.01
C ALA A 294 -16.21 10.93 -0.94
N ALA A 295 -15.46 9.95 -0.46
CA ALA A 295 -15.07 8.78 -1.23
C ALA A 295 -16.03 7.59 -1.15
N GLN A 296 -17.02 7.61 -0.25
CA GLN A 296 -17.86 6.44 0.05
C GLN A 296 -18.58 5.89 -1.19
N ALA A 297 -19.23 6.76 -1.97
CA ALA A 297 -19.96 6.34 -3.16
C ALA A 297 -19.03 5.69 -4.21
N PHE A 298 -17.84 6.25 -4.41
CA PHE A 298 -16.82 5.70 -5.29
C PHE A 298 -16.34 4.33 -4.79
N GLN A 299 -16.06 4.20 -3.50
CA GLN A 299 -15.58 2.95 -2.89
C GLN A 299 -16.62 1.83 -3.03
N TYR A 300 -17.90 2.11 -2.78
CA TYR A 300 -18.97 1.12 -3.01
C TYR A 300 -19.11 0.74 -4.49
N ALA A 301 -19.05 1.70 -5.41
CA ALA A 301 -19.10 1.43 -6.84
C ALA A 301 -17.93 0.55 -7.29
N LEU A 302 -16.71 0.84 -6.81
CA LEU A 302 -15.52 0.03 -7.02
C LEU A 302 -15.72 -1.41 -6.53
N LEU A 303 -16.10 -1.60 -5.26
CA LEU A 303 -16.29 -2.91 -4.66
C LEU A 303 -17.32 -3.75 -5.42
N LYS A 304 -18.43 -3.14 -5.81
CA LYS A 304 -19.49 -3.79 -6.58
C LYS A 304 -19.00 -4.19 -7.97
N SER A 305 -18.34 -3.29 -8.69
CA SER A 305 -17.90 -3.51 -10.07
C SER A 305 -16.75 -4.52 -10.17
N THR A 306 -15.89 -4.57 -9.17
CA THR A 306 -14.76 -5.53 -9.09
C THR A 306 -15.17 -6.90 -8.58
N GLY A 307 -16.37 -7.05 -8.02
CA GLY A 307 -16.84 -8.29 -7.40
C GLY A 307 -16.28 -8.54 -6.00
N LEU A 308 -15.60 -7.56 -5.40
CA LEU A 308 -15.15 -7.62 -3.99
C LEU A 308 -16.30 -7.47 -2.98
N PHE A 309 -17.48 -7.13 -3.45
CA PHE A 309 -18.72 -6.96 -2.67
C PHE A 309 -19.69 -8.12 -2.83
N VAL A 310 -19.27 -9.25 -3.44
CA VAL A 310 -20.12 -10.42 -3.66
C VAL A 310 -20.39 -11.11 -2.33
N GLY A 311 -21.66 -11.18 -1.94
CA GLY A 311 -22.12 -11.80 -0.68
C GLY A 311 -22.99 -10.88 0.19
N LEU A 312 -23.28 -9.66 -0.28
CA LEU A 312 -24.18 -8.70 0.40
C LEU A 312 -25.56 -8.61 -0.24
N ILE A 313 -25.78 -9.32 -1.35
CA ILE A 313 -27.07 -9.39 -2.05
C ILE A 313 -27.58 -10.85 -2.00
N GLU A 314 -27.79 -11.37 -0.81
CA GLU A 314 -28.72 -12.47 -0.53
C GLU A 314 -29.47 -12.17 0.77
#